data_c0ef401dc5e1777d03b094783056e0e2
#
_entry.id   c0ef401dc5e1777d03b094783056e0e2
#
_cell.length_a   1.000
_cell.length_b   1.000
_cell.length_c   1.000
_cell.angle_alpha   90.00
_cell.angle_beta   90.00
_cell.angle_gamma   90.00
#
_symmetry.space_group_name_H-M   'P 1'
#
loop_
_entity.id
_entity.type
_entity.pdbx_description
1 polymer ?
#
loop_
_entity_poly.entity_id
_entity_poly.type
_entity_poly.pdbx_seq_one_letter_code
_entity_poly.pdbx_strand_id
1 'polypeptide(L)'
;MDISTRRFRGSDGERFSVLVDEQGMPLFYPTLFITWTLRASSHAANSITNALNALKALCAWEASRGMDLESAFTQGVLLDHNQVRDLCDFLQRSLESEQPAKVTPIRHKPKVVGTTVHYFRISTAAQYLQFLAHRVAPHIADEVVNKMFETIKEHRPSKPNKSSTDRDEIHLSDEAIHAIEAALKPGSPDNPANDGEVQLRNALMFFLLKLTGMRRGELLNLRISDINFADNTLAVVRRPDSSLDTRKHQPTAKTRSRRIRIAPALVERIANYVKDVRRNVPGARRHDYLFVTHKAGPTQGAPLSIGAFSKWMGQISDIAENAGFHAHALRHNWNYQFSRLAEEKGMSSEEEEKIRSYWMGWSETSGTAGTYNRRHTKEKAQQAGLELQERYVKPNQESE
;
A
#
# COMPACT_ATOMS: atom_id res chain seq x y z
N MET A 1 -0.89 -30.65 -0.19
CA MET A 1 0.26 -29.94 -0.81
C MET A 1 0.39 -28.58 -0.14
N ASP A 2 1.47 -28.37 0.62
CA ASP A 2 1.71 -27.06 1.26
C ASP A 2 2.47 -26.16 0.29
N ILE A 3 1.77 -25.18 -0.30
CA ILE A 3 2.32 -24.25 -1.28
C ILE A 3 2.76 -22.97 -0.56
N SER A 4 3.99 -22.57 -0.78
CA SER A 4 4.55 -21.34 -0.20
C SER A 4 5.06 -20.38 -1.27
N THR A 5 5.14 -19.09 -0.90
CA THR A 5 5.71 -18.06 -1.78
C THR A 5 7.16 -17.84 -1.42
N ARG A 6 8.08 -18.11 -2.33
CA ARG A 6 9.50 -17.76 -2.19
C ARG A 6 9.83 -16.50 -2.97
N ARG A 7 10.71 -15.71 -2.38
CA ARG A 7 11.19 -14.46 -2.98
C ARG A 7 12.69 -14.46 -3.02
N PHE A 8 13.23 -14.02 -4.15
CA PHE A 8 14.67 -13.89 -4.35
C PHE A 8 14.97 -12.62 -5.14
N ARG A 9 16.21 -12.24 -5.13
CA ARG A 9 16.73 -11.09 -5.88
C ARG A 9 17.81 -11.60 -6.81
N GLY A 10 17.72 -11.25 -8.09
CA GLY A 10 18.77 -11.49 -9.06
C GLY A 10 20.03 -10.66 -8.80
N SER A 11 21.12 -11.00 -9.44
CA SER A 11 22.39 -10.26 -9.39
C SER A 11 22.27 -8.83 -9.92
N ASP A 12 21.38 -8.62 -10.87
CA ASP A 12 21.02 -7.32 -11.47
C ASP A 12 20.12 -6.44 -10.56
N GLY A 13 19.67 -7.00 -9.43
CA GLY A 13 18.76 -6.33 -8.48
C GLY A 13 17.29 -6.62 -8.73
N GLU A 14 16.94 -7.31 -9.78
CA GLU A 14 15.57 -7.67 -10.08
C GLU A 14 14.98 -8.62 -9.03
N ARG A 15 13.73 -8.38 -8.64
CA ARG A 15 13.06 -9.12 -7.57
C ARG A 15 12.02 -10.06 -8.12
N PHE A 16 12.17 -11.31 -7.76
CA PHE A 16 11.31 -12.39 -8.19
C PHE A 16 10.50 -12.94 -7.03
N SER A 17 9.29 -13.38 -7.36
CA SER A 17 8.46 -14.17 -6.46
C SER A 17 7.90 -15.34 -7.23
N VAL A 18 7.93 -16.53 -6.65
CA VAL A 18 7.40 -17.78 -7.23
C VAL A 18 6.62 -18.55 -6.18
N LEU A 19 5.65 -19.33 -6.62
CA LEU A 19 5.04 -20.37 -5.79
C LEU A 19 5.90 -21.62 -5.86
N VAL A 20 6.16 -22.22 -4.71
CA VAL A 20 6.91 -23.48 -4.60
C VAL A 20 6.10 -24.49 -3.82
N ASP A 21 6.31 -25.75 -4.15
CA ASP A 21 5.76 -26.91 -3.44
C ASP A 21 6.49 -27.19 -2.11
N GLU A 22 6.17 -28.30 -1.45
CA GLU A 22 6.77 -28.75 -0.20
C GLU A 22 8.27 -29.05 -0.32
N GLN A 23 8.74 -29.48 -1.49
CA GLN A 23 10.14 -29.73 -1.81
C GLN A 23 10.90 -28.45 -2.17
N GLY A 24 10.19 -27.34 -2.33
CA GLY A 24 10.76 -26.06 -2.71
C GLY A 24 10.93 -25.87 -4.22
N MET A 25 10.32 -26.74 -5.04
CA MET A 25 10.32 -26.62 -6.50
C MET A 25 9.27 -25.61 -6.97
N PRO A 26 9.61 -24.72 -7.92
CA PRO A 26 8.64 -23.78 -8.48
C PRO A 26 7.52 -24.51 -9.23
N LEU A 27 6.27 -24.08 -8.99
CA LEU A 27 5.12 -24.53 -9.76
C LEU A 27 5.23 -23.99 -11.18
N PHE A 28 5.19 -24.87 -12.19
CA PHE A 28 5.50 -24.51 -13.56
C PHE A 28 4.53 -23.49 -14.16
N TYR A 29 3.23 -23.80 -14.24
CA TYR A 29 2.25 -22.90 -14.88
C TYR A 29 2.01 -21.61 -14.13
N PRO A 30 1.93 -21.55 -12.79
CA PRO A 30 1.92 -20.30 -12.05
C PRO A 30 3.14 -19.41 -12.34
N THR A 31 4.34 -20.01 -12.41
CA THR A 31 5.57 -19.28 -12.75
C THR A 31 5.54 -18.74 -14.17
N LEU A 32 5.09 -19.56 -15.13
CA LEU A 32 4.95 -19.18 -16.53
C LEU A 32 3.94 -18.03 -16.71
N PHE A 33 2.77 -18.13 -16.05
CA PHE A 33 1.74 -17.08 -16.06
C PHE A 33 2.28 -15.75 -15.54
N ILE A 34 2.93 -15.77 -14.38
CA ILE A 34 3.52 -14.56 -13.80
C ILE A 34 4.54 -13.93 -14.75
N THR A 35 5.41 -14.76 -15.33
CA THR A 35 6.49 -14.28 -16.21
C THR A 35 5.94 -13.69 -17.51
N TRP A 36 5.04 -14.39 -18.16
CA TRP A 36 4.57 -14.02 -19.50
C TRP A 36 3.44 -12.99 -19.49
N THR A 37 2.58 -13.02 -18.47
CA THR A 37 1.40 -12.14 -18.44
C THR A 37 1.64 -10.88 -17.61
N LEU A 38 2.15 -11.03 -16.39
CA LEU A 38 2.25 -9.90 -15.46
C LEU A 38 3.59 -9.17 -15.55
N ARG A 39 4.67 -9.94 -15.70
CA ARG A 39 6.01 -9.35 -15.74
C ARG A 39 6.30 -8.68 -17.08
N ALA A 40 5.95 -9.33 -18.18
CA ALA A 40 6.05 -8.74 -19.52
C ALA A 40 5.26 -7.43 -19.64
N SER A 41 4.19 -7.27 -18.85
CA SER A 41 3.40 -6.05 -18.76
C SER A 41 3.93 -5.05 -17.72
N SER A 42 5.18 -5.19 -17.27
CA SER A 42 5.86 -4.28 -16.32
C SER A 42 5.13 -4.06 -14.98
N HIS A 43 4.42 -5.06 -14.48
CA HIS A 43 3.76 -5.00 -13.19
C HIS A 43 4.78 -4.89 -12.05
N ALA A 44 4.48 -4.08 -11.04
CA ALA A 44 5.33 -3.93 -9.87
C ALA A 44 5.44 -5.24 -9.06
N ALA A 45 6.59 -5.52 -8.45
CA ALA A 45 6.85 -6.72 -7.67
C ALA A 45 5.76 -7.04 -6.61
N ASN A 46 5.18 -6.00 -5.98
CA ASN A 46 4.07 -6.19 -5.05
C ASN A 46 2.77 -6.66 -5.73
N SER A 47 2.50 -6.22 -6.95
CA SER A 47 1.33 -6.68 -7.72
C SER A 47 1.49 -8.15 -8.10
N ILE A 48 2.69 -8.55 -8.48
CA ILE A 48 3.06 -9.94 -8.74
C ILE A 48 2.88 -10.79 -7.48
N THR A 49 3.37 -10.33 -6.33
CA THR A 49 3.18 -11.03 -5.06
C THR A 49 1.69 -11.20 -4.70
N ASN A 50 0.87 -10.18 -4.95
CA ASN A 50 -0.56 -10.27 -4.69
C ASN A 50 -1.23 -11.29 -5.64
N ALA A 51 -0.82 -11.34 -6.91
CA ALA A 51 -1.30 -12.35 -7.85
C ALA A 51 -0.91 -13.77 -7.41
N LEU A 52 0.34 -13.97 -6.97
CA LEU A 52 0.78 -15.26 -6.42
C LEU A 52 -0.02 -15.67 -5.18
N ASN A 53 -0.36 -14.73 -4.30
CA ASN A 53 -1.23 -15.03 -3.15
C ASN A 53 -2.65 -15.41 -3.58
N ALA A 54 -3.16 -14.85 -4.67
CA ALA A 54 -4.44 -15.26 -5.26
C ALA A 54 -4.34 -16.67 -5.86
N LEU A 55 -3.26 -16.97 -6.59
CA LEU A 55 -3.01 -18.31 -7.14
C LEU A 55 -2.79 -19.35 -6.02
N LYS A 56 -2.13 -18.98 -4.92
CA LYS A 56 -2.04 -19.85 -3.73
C LYS A 56 -3.43 -20.25 -3.22
N ALA A 57 -4.39 -19.31 -3.24
CA ALA A 57 -5.76 -19.61 -2.83
C ALA A 57 -6.47 -20.54 -3.82
N LEU A 58 -6.23 -20.39 -5.12
CA LEU A 58 -6.72 -21.31 -6.16
C LEU A 58 -6.16 -22.73 -5.97
N CYS A 59 -4.84 -22.86 -5.81
CA CYS A 59 -4.20 -24.15 -5.59
C CYS A 59 -4.68 -24.83 -4.28
N ALA A 60 -4.97 -24.04 -3.22
CA ALA A 60 -5.55 -24.57 -1.99
C ALA A 60 -6.97 -25.11 -2.22
N TRP A 61 -7.78 -24.44 -3.04
CA TRP A 61 -9.10 -24.95 -3.47
C TRP A 61 -8.96 -26.26 -4.23
N GLU A 62 -8.12 -26.28 -5.28
CA GLU A 62 -7.83 -27.46 -6.10
C GLU A 62 -7.46 -28.66 -5.24
N ALA A 63 -6.47 -28.49 -4.34
CA ALA A 63 -6.03 -29.54 -3.40
C ALA A 63 -7.16 -29.99 -2.47
N SER A 64 -7.99 -29.06 -1.97
CA SER A 64 -9.11 -29.37 -1.06
C SER A 64 -10.23 -30.18 -1.72
N ARG A 65 -10.31 -30.16 -3.05
CA ARG A 65 -11.26 -30.92 -3.86
C ARG A 65 -10.68 -32.18 -4.47
N GLY A 66 -9.38 -32.43 -4.25
CA GLY A 66 -8.68 -33.57 -4.89
C GLY A 66 -8.67 -33.46 -6.42
N MET A 67 -8.69 -32.23 -6.96
CA MET A 67 -8.70 -31.99 -8.39
C MET A 67 -7.28 -31.80 -8.91
N ASP A 68 -7.10 -32.08 -10.20
CA ASP A 68 -5.91 -31.73 -10.98
C ASP A 68 -6.40 -30.98 -12.23
N LEU A 69 -6.33 -29.65 -12.16
CA LEU A 69 -6.81 -28.77 -13.20
C LEU A 69 -6.01 -28.90 -14.49
N GLU A 70 -4.70 -29.16 -14.40
CA GLU A 70 -3.85 -29.36 -15.55
C GLU A 70 -4.27 -30.61 -16.33
N SER A 71 -4.42 -31.73 -15.63
CA SER A 71 -4.87 -32.99 -16.24
C SER A 71 -6.29 -32.89 -16.79
N ALA A 72 -7.22 -32.29 -16.03
CA ALA A 72 -8.60 -32.11 -16.47
C ALA A 72 -8.69 -31.26 -17.74
N PHE A 73 -8.02 -30.13 -17.79
CA PHE A 73 -8.02 -29.25 -18.96
C PHE A 73 -7.34 -29.90 -20.16
N THR A 74 -6.24 -30.63 -19.98
CA THR A 74 -5.59 -31.41 -21.05
C THR A 74 -6.54 -32.42 -21.67
N GLN A 75 -7.44 -33.02 -20.87
CA GLN A 75 -8.48 -33.94 -21.36
C GLN A 75 -9.70 -33.22 -21.95
N GLY A 76 -9.68 -31.92 -22.02
CA GLY A 76 -10.80 -31.11 -22.54
C GLY A 76 -11.92 -30.83 -21.57
N VAL A 77 -11.72 -31.13 -20.27
CA VAL A 77 -12.73 -30.92 -19.22
C VAL A 77 -12.44 -29.61 -18.48
N LEU A 78 -13.16 -28.54 -18.83
CA LEU A 78 -13.11 -27.26 -18.13
C LEU A 78 -14.04 -27.25 -16.90
N LEU A 79 -13.93 -26.20 -16.07
CA LEU A 79 -14.79 -26.05 -14.89
C LEU A 79 -16.25 -25.87 -15.31
N ASP A 80 -17.13 -26.67 -14.71
CA ASP A 80 -18.58 -26.47 -14.82
C ASP A 80 -19.10 -25.34 -13.93
N HIS A 81 -20.37 -25.01 -14.04
CA HIS A 81 -20.98 -23.92 -13.30
C HIS A 81 -20.96 -24.12 -11.77
N ASN A 82 -21.10 -25.35 -11.28
CA ASN A 82 -21.06 -25.67 -9.86
C ASN A 82 -19.64 -25.54 -9.29
N GLN A 83 -18.64 -26.00 -10.05
CA GLN A 83 -17.23 -25.88 -9.71
C GLN A 83 -16.79 -24.41 -9.70
N VAL A 84 -17.24 -23.60 -10.66
CA VAL A 84 -16.98 -22.16 -10.67
C VAL A 84 -17.55 -21.47 -9.43
N ARG A 85 -18.79 -21.80 -9.06
CA ARG A 85 -19.42 -21.25 -7.85
C ARG A 85 -18.65 -21.66 -6.59
N ASP A 86 -18.32 -22.95 -6.43
CA ASP A 86 -17.57 -23.45 -5.28
C ASP A 86 -16.17 -22.81 -5.19
N LEU A 87 -15.49 -22.63 -6.33
CA LEU A 87 -14.22 -21.89 -6.39
C LEU A 87 -14.39 -20.45 -5.87
N CYS A 88 -15.37 -19.72 -6.38
CA CYS A 88 -15.59 -18.32 -6.00
C CYS A 88 -15.93 -18.17 -4.52
N ASP A 89 -16.73 -19.07 -3.96
CA ASP A 89 -17.05 -19.12 -2.53
C ASP A 89 -15.80 -19.47 -1.69
N PHE A 90 -14.96 -20.37 -2.16
CA PHE A 90 -13.70 -20.71 -1.49
C PHE A 90 -12.72 -19.53 -1.49
N LEU A 91 -12.61 -18.81 -2.58
CA LEU A 91 -11.70 -17.65 -2.70
C LEU A 91 -12.05 -16.51 -1.74
N GLN A 92 -13.24 -16.51 -1.14
CA GLN A 92 -13.62 -15.56 -0.10
C GLN A 92 -12.98 -15.92 1.27
N ARG A 93 -12.59 -17.17 1.50
CA ARG A 93 -12.05 -17.62 2.79
C ARG A 93 -10.67 -17.04 3.07
N SER A 94 -10.38 -16.74 4.35
CA SER A 94 -9.01 -16.45 4.77
C SER A 94 -8.20 -17.74 4.84
N LEU A 95 -7.01 -17.75 4.23
CA LEU A 95 -6.08 -18.85 4.27
C LEU A 95 -5.07 -18.73 5.44
N GLU A 96 -5.21 -17.73 6.31
CA GLU A 96 -4.39 -17.65 7.51
C GLU A 96 -4.73 -18.87 8.39
N SER A 97 -3.71 -19.65 8.76
CA SER A 97 -3.87 -20.75 9.71
C SER A 97 -4.49 -20.19 11.00
N GLU A 98 -5.63 -20.72 11.37
CA GLU A 98 -6.19 -20.47 12.69
C GLU A 98 -5.15 -20.99 13.70
N GLN A 99 -4.54 -20.06 14.45
CA GLN A 99 -3.81 -20.48 15.64
C GLN A 99 -4.84 -21.20 16.54
N PRO A 100 -4.53 -22.37 17.09
CA PRO A 100 -5.48 -23.10 17.93
C PRO A 100 -5.89 -22.16 19.07
N ALA A 101 -7.13 -21.71 19.03
CA ALA A 101 -7.69 -20.89 20.09
C ALA A 101 -7.70 -21.72 21.38
N LYS A 102 -7.21 -21.15 22.48
CA LYS A 102 -7.23 -21.79 23.82
C LYS A 102 -8.64 -22.10 24.33
N VAL A 103 -9.65 -21.62 23.63
CA VAL A 103 -11.09 -21.89 23.89
C VAL A 103 -11.77 -22.06 22.55
N THR A 104 -12.42 -23.22 22.31
CA THR A 104 -13.16 -23.51 21.07
C THR A 104 -14.55 -22.85 21.16
N PRO A 105 -14.87 -21.81 20.40
CA PRO A 105 -16.22 -21.23 20.38
C PRO A 105 -17.15 -22.17 19.61
N ILE A 106 -18.39 -22.28 20.09
CA ILE A 106 -19.43 -23.22 19.61
C ILE A 106 -19.90 -22.93 18.17
N ARG A 107 -19.53 -21.78 17.58
CA ARG A 107 -19.79 -21.42 16.15
C ARG A 107 -18.65 -20.59 15.59
N HIS A 108 -17.72 -21.22 14.89
CA HIS A 108 -16.75 -20.53 14.04
C HIS A 108 -17.41 -20.13 12.71
N LYS A 109 -17.69 -18.84 12.52
CA LYS A 109 -17.84 -18.32 11.15
C LYS A 109 -16.45 -18.31 10.50
N PRO A 110 -16.28 -18.92 9.33
CA PRO A 110 -14.99 -18.87 8.65
C PRO A 110 -14.59 -17.40 8.44
N LYS A 111 -13.34 -17.08 8.81
CA LYS A 111 -12.79 -15.73 8.60
C LYS A 111 -12.73 -15.47 7.10
N VAL A 112 -13.39 -14.41 6.65
CA VAL A 112 -13.46 -14.03 5.24
C VAL A 112 -12.56 -12.85 4.94
N VAL A 113 -12.08 -12.77 3.69
CA VAL A 113 -11.31 -11.61 3.21
C VAL A 113 -12.25 -10.47 2.81
N GLY A 114 -11.74 -9.25 2.85
CA GLY A 114 -12.53 -8.08 2.41
C GLY A 114 -12.85 -8.13 0.91
N THR A 115 -13.91 -7.43 0.51
CA THR A 115 -14.48 -7.40 -0.85
C THR A 115 -13.44 -7.11 -1.94
N THR A 116 -12.51 -6.18 -1.69
CA THR A 116 -11.44 -5.85 -2.65
C THR A 116 -10.49 -7.02 -2.89
N VAL A 117 -10.12 -7.75 -1.82
CA VAL A 117 -9.24 -8.93 -1.93
C VAL A 117 -9.97 -10.06 -2.64
N HIS A 118 -11.25 -10.30 -2.32
CA HIS A 118 -12.08 -11.30 -2.98
C HIS A 118 -12.22 -11.00 -4.47
N TYR A 119 -12.57 -9.76 -4.84
CA TYR A 119 -12.62 -9.32 -6.24
C TYR A 119 -11.30 -9.60 -6.98
N PHE A 120 -10.17 -9.27 -6.34
CA PHE A 120 -8.86 -9.46 -6.93
C PHE A 120 -8.51 -10.94 -7.10
N ARG A 121 -8.83 -11.79 -6.10
CA ARG A 121 -8.60 -13.24 -6.17
C ARG A 121 -9.38 -13.87 -7.31
N ILE A 122 -10.68 -13.57 -7.45
CA ILE A 122 -11.50 -14.09 -8.55
C ILE A 122 -10.95 -13.63 -9.90
N SER A 123 -10.60 -12.35 -10.03
CA SER A 123 -10.08 -11.81 -11.28
C SER A 123 -8.76 -12.48 -11.70
N THR A 124 -7.86 -12.73 -10.73
CA THR A 124 -6.58 -13.39 -10.99
C THR A 124 -6.77 -14.86 -11.30
N ALA A 125 -7.66 -15.55 -10.58
CA ALA A 125 -7.98 -16.95 -10.85
C ALA A 125 -8.58 -17.13 -12.25
N ALA A 126 -9.53 -16.28 -12.65
CA ALA A 126 -10.10 -16.30 -13.99
C ALA A 126 -9.03 -16.15 -15.09
N GLN A 127 -8.16 -15.15 -14.95
CA GLN A 127 -7.06 -14.91 -15.89
C GLN A 127 -6.08 -16.10 -15.97
N TYR A 128 -5.75 -16.67 -14.82
CA TYR A 128 -4.86 -17.82 -14.77
C TYR A 128 -5.49 -19.07 -15.40
N LEU A 129 -6.74 -19.37 -15.08
CA LEU A 129 -7.44 -20.54 -15.64
C LEU A 129 -7.63 -20.42 -17.16
N GLN A 130 -7.93 -19.22 -17.66
CA GLN A 130 -7.95 -18.95 -19.08
C GLN A 130 -6.56 -19.18 -19.71
N PHE A 131 -5.51 -18.65 -19.10
CA PHE A 131 -4.14 -18.87 -19.54
C PHE A 131 -3.77 -20.35 -19.53
N LEU A 132 -4.11 -21.09 -18.46
CA LEU A 132 -3.84 -22.52 -18.34
C LEU A 132 -4.55 -23.29 -19.46
N ALA A 133 -5.85 -23.07 -19.66
CA ALA A 133 -6.64 -23.74 -20.70
C ALA A 133 -6.03 -23.54 -22.09
N HIS A 134 -5.68 -22.33 -22.46
CA HIS A 134 -5.02 -22.07 -23.75
C HIS A 134 -3.65 -22.75 -23.92
N ARG A 135 -2.97 -23.08 -22.80
CA ARG A 135 -1.65 -23.72 -22.83
C ARG A 135 -1.73 -25.23 -22.91
N VAL A 136 -2.63 -25.85 -22.15
CA VAL A 136 -2.69 -27.30 -22.03
C VAL A 136 -3.77 -27.92 -22.91
N ALA A 137 -4.73 -27.14 -23.39
CA ALA A 137 -5.87 -27.58 -24.16
C ALA A 137 -6.08 -26.76 -25.47
N PRO A 138 -5.10 -26.68 -26.37
CA PRO A 138 -5.21 -25.86 -27.57
C PRO A 138 -6.28 -26.38 -28.56
N HIS A 139 -6.82 -27.56 -28.32
CA HIS A 139 -7.90 -28.17 -29.10
C HIS A 139 -9.30 -27.68 -28.71
N ILE A 140 -9.43 -26.99 -27.56
CA ILE A 140 -10.70 -26.41 -27.15
C ILE A 140 -10.87 -25.04 -27.81
N ALA A 141 -12.06 -24.81 -28.39
CA ALA A 141 -12.38 -23.54 -29.02
C ALA A 141 -12.30 -22.37 -28.04
N ASP A 142 -11.75 -21.25 -28.50
CA ASP A 142 -11.56 -20.02 -27.66
C ASP A 142 -12.88 -19.54 -27.05
N GLU A 143 -14.01 -19.71 -27.73
CA GLU A 143 -15.33 -19.33 -27.25
C GLU A 143 -15.69 -20.06 -25.93
N VAL A 144 -15.33 -21.37 -25.86
CA VAL A 144 -15.62 -22.18 -24.65
C VAL A 144 -14.74 -21.77 -23.50
N VAL A 145 -13.46 -21.53 -23.74
CA VAL A 145 -12.51 -21.02 -22.74
C VAL A 145 -12.93 -19.63 -22.25
N ASN A 146 -13.31 -18.74 -23.16
CA ASN A 146 -13.79 -17.40 -22.84
C ASN A 146 -15.11 -17.42 -22.06
N LYS A 147 -16.01 -18.37 -22.36
CA LYS A 147 -17.24 -18.55 -21.59
C LYS A 147 -16.94 -18.90 -20.13
N MET A 148 -16.04 -19.85 -19.87
CA MET A 148 -15.59 -20.16 -18.50
C MET A 148 -15.00 -18.92 -17.81
N PHE A 149 -14.13 -18.18 -18.49
CA PHE A 149 -13.50 -16.97 -17.98
C PHE A 149 -14.53 -15.91 -17.58
N GLU A 150 -15.52 -15.61 -18.44
CA GLU A 150 -16.56 -14.63 -18.13
C GLU A 150 -17.48 -15.13 -17.00
N THR A 151 -17.85 -16.42 -16.99
CA THR A 151 -18.66 -17.01 -15.89
C THR A 151 -17.95 -16.83 -14.54
N ILE A 152 -16.65 -17.05 -14.46
CA ILE A 152 -15.90 -16.80 -13.20
C ILE A 152 -15.94 -15.31 -12.82
N LYS A 153 -15.80 -14.41 -13.80
CA LYS A 153 -15.82 -12.96 -13.56
C LYS A 153 -17.17 -12.43 -13.10
N GLU A 154 -18.28 -13.04 -13.52
CA GLU A 154 -19.62 -12.68 -13.07
C GLU A 154 -19.82 -12.86 -11.57
N HIS A 155 -19.09 -13.77 -10.93
CA HIS A 155 -19.09 -13.98 -9.49
C HIS A 155 -18.27 -12.95 -8.69
N ARG A 156 -17.65 -11.97 -9.36
CA ARG A 156 -16.91 -10.91 -8.65
C ARG A 156 -17.90 -10.08 -7.81
N PRO A 157 -17.58 -9.86 -6.54
CA PRO A 157 -18.41 -8.99 -5.73
C PRO A 157 -18.46 -7.59 -6.33
N SER A 158 -19.57 -6.89 -6.17
CA SER A 158 -19.66 -5.49 -6.54
C SER A 158 -18.54 -4.71 -5.87
N LYS A 159 -17.86 -3.87 -6.63
CA LYS A 159 -16.86 -2.98 -6.02
C LYS A 159 -17.60 -2.14 -4.98
N PRO A 160 -17.14 -2.10 -3.73
CA PRO A 160 -17.75 -1.22 -2.75
C PRO A 160 -17.76 0.19 -3.34
N ASN A 161 -18.94 0.81 -3.35
CA ASN A 161 -19.07 2.19 -3.75
C ASN A 161 -18.14 3.01 -2.86
N LYS A 162 -17.13 3.62 -3.43
CA LYS A 162 -16.18 4.48 -2.69
C LYS A 162 -16.89 5.65 -1.99
N SER A 163 -18.16 5.85 -2.29
CA SER A 163 -18.99 6.93 -1.74
C SER A 163 -19.72 6.59 -0.43
N SER A 164 -19.75 5.33 0.01
CA SER A 164 -20.68 4.92 1.07
C SER A 164 -20.08 4.59 2.42
N THR A 165 -18.79 4.76 2.62
CA THR A 165 -18.21 4.45 3.94
C THR A 165 -17.35 5.60 4.47
N ASP A 166 -17.86 6.24 5.51
CA ASP A 166 -17.11 7.10 6.45
C ASP A 166 -15.88 6.37 7.10
N ARG A 167 -15.63 5.11 6.71
CA ARG A 167 -14.56 4.27 7.26
C ARG A 167 -13.17 4.53 6.69
N ASP A 168 -13.06 5.21 5.56
CA ASP A 168 -11.78 5.29 4.84
C ASP A 168 -10.99 6.57 5.12
N GLU A 169 -11.54 7.51 5.85
CA GLU A 169 -10.81 8.71 6.24
C GLU A 169 -10.48 8.65 7.74
N ILE A 170 -9.35 8.06 8.06
CA ILE A 170 -8.75 8.26 9.39
C ILE A 170 -8.35 9.72 9.45
N HIS A 171 -9.22 10.52 10.05
CA HIS A 171 -8.96 11.92 10.29
C HIS A 171 -8.06 12.03 11.51
N LEU A 172 -6.87 12.55 11.28
CA LEU A 172 -6.02 12.98 12.37
C LEU A 172 -6.52 14.35 12.83
N SER A 173 -6.96 14.44 14.07
CA SER A 173 -7.23 15.73 14.70
C SER A 173 -5.91 16.47 14.95
N ASP A 174 -5.98 17.78 15.09
CA ASP A 174 -4.79 18.58 15.39
C ASP A 174 -4.21 18.19 16.77
N GLU A 175 -5.07 17.81 17.73
CA GLU A 175 -4.66 17.31 19.05
C GLU A 175 -3.87 16.00 18.93
N ALA A 176 -4.33 15.05 18.12
CA ALA A 176 -3.61 13.78 17.88
C ALA A 176 -2.24 14.03 17.23
N ILE A 177 -2.16 14.97 16.29
CA ILE A 177 -0.89 15.36 15.67
C ILE A 177 0.04 15.99 16.69
N HIS A 178 -0.43 16.91 17.53
CA HIS A 178 0.36 17.54 18.57
C HIS A 178 0.83 16.53 19.63
N ALA A 179 -0.01 15.59 20.03
CA ALA A 179 0.37 14.51 20.95
C ALA A 179 1.51 13.65 20.35
N ILE A 180 1.41 13.27 19.08
CA ILE A 180 2.48 12.54 18.39
C ILE A 180 3.77 13.38 18.33
N GLU A 181 3.69 14.66 18.01
CA GLU A 181 4.85 15.55 17.94
C GLU A 181 5.54 15.68 19.30
N ALA A 182 4.77 15.84 20.36
CA ALA A 182 5.28 15.92 21.74
C ALA A 182 5.99 14.62 22.14
N ALA A 183 5.37 13.47 21.87
CA ALA A 183 5.94 12.17 22.17
C ALA A 183 7.20 11.86 21.33
N LEU A 184 7.23 12.24 20.04
CA LEU A 184 8.38 12.03 19.18
C LEU A 184 9.52 13.05 19.36
N LYS A 185 9.34 14.06 20.18
CA LYS A 185 10.43 15.00 20.52
C LYS A 185 11.58 14.22 21.15
N PRO A 186 12.82 14.36 20.65
CA PRO A 186 13.98 13.71 21.24
C PRO A 186 14.11 14.06 22.74
N GLY A 187 14.30 13.05 23.58
CA GLY A 187 14.34 13.18 25.04
C GLY A 187 12.97 13.18 25.72
N SER A 188 11.85 13.09 25.00
CA SER A 188 10.54 12.95 25.61
C SER A 188 10.42 11.62 26.37
N PRO A 189 9.84 11.61 27.58
CA PRO A 189 9.60 10.38 28.34
C PRO A 189 8.60 9.45 27.64
N ASP A 190 7.70 10.01 26.82
CA ASP A 190 6.70 9.26 26.07
C ASP A 190 7.21 8.75 24.70
N ASN A 191 8.51 8.96 24.42
CA ASN A 191 9.06 8.52 23.15
C ASN A 191 9.15 6.99 23.09
N PRO A 192 8.55 6.34 22.06
CA PRO A 192 8.53 4.87 21.98
C PRO A 192 9.91 4.24 21.72
N ALA A 193 10.93 5.05 21.42
CA ALA A 193 12.30 4.60 21.25
C ALA A 193 13.15 5.05 22.44
N ASN A 194 13.93 4.14 23.03
CA ASN A 194 14.84 4.46 24.15
C ASN A 194 16.16 5.05 23.68
N ASP A 195 16.57 4.78 22.45
CA ASP A 195 17.83 5.22 21.86
C ASP A 195 17.66 6.61 21.25
N GLY A 196 18.46 7.59 21.69
CA GLY A 196 18.37 8.98 21.24
C GLY A 196 18.63 9.17 19.74
N GLU A 197 19.52 8.37 19.15
CA GLU A 197 19.79 8.43 17.71
C GLU A 197 18.59 7.88 16.91
N VAL A 198 17.93 6.84 17.43
CA VAL A 198 16.68 6.32 16.87
C VAL A 198 15.55 7.34 17.02
N GLN A 199 15.48 8.06 18.13
CA GLN A 199 14.51 9.14 18.34
C GLN A 199 14.68 10.24 17.27
N LEU A 200 15.91 10.70 17.01
CA LEU A 200 16.21 11.70 15.98
C LEU A 200 15.80 11.22 14.59
N ARG A 201 16.14 9.98 14.24
CA ARG A 201 15.71 9.38 12.96
C ARG A 201 14.19 9.34 12.84
N ASN A 202 13.50 8.88 13.87
CA ASN A 202 12.06 8.69 13.86
C ASN A 202 11.31 10.04 13.78
N ALA A 203 11.76 11.03 14.54
CA ALA A 203 11.25 12.39 14.46
C ALA A 203 11.41 12.98 13.03
N LEU A 204 12.59 12.80 12.43
CA LEU A 204 12.84 13.27 11.05
C LEU A 204 11.93 12.56 10.03
N MET A 205 11.72 11.24 10.15
CA MET A 205 10.79 10.49 9.28
C MET A 205 9.36 11.02 9.42
N PHE A 206 8.92 11.29 10.64
CA PHE A 206 7.58 11.83 10.90
C PHE A 206 7.41 13.22 10.25
N PHE A 207 8.36 14.14 10.46
CA PHE A 207 8.29 15.48 9.88
C PHE A 207 8.31 15.45 8.35
N LEU A 208 9.13 14.60 7.74
CA LEU A 208 9.11 14.43 6.28
C LEU A 208 7.75 13.95 5.78
N LEU A 209 7.14 12.96 6.43
CA LEU A 209 5.81 12.49 6.05
C LEU A 209 4.74 13.57 6.23
N LYS A 210 4.74 14.26 7.38
CA LYS A 210 3.76 15.29 7.72
C LYS A 210 3.86 16.49 6.78
N LEU A 211 5.08 17.01 6.56
CA LEU A 211 5.30 18.27 5.86
C LEU A 211 5.32 18.14 4.34
N THR A 212 5.57 16.95 3.81
CA THR A 212 5.63 16.73 2.35
C THR A 212 4.50 15.88 1.81
N GLY A 213 3.74 15.20 2.66
CA GLY A 213 2.71 14.26 2.26
C GLY A 213 3.23 13.06 1.46
N MET A 214 4.55 12.78 1.47
CA MET A 214 5.13 11.67 0.71
C MET A 214 4.63 10.31 1.18
N ARG A 215 4.65 9.34 0.29
CA ARG A 215 4.29 7.96 0.63
C ARG A 215 5.41 7.26 1.40
N ARG A 216 5.07 6.25 2.22
CA ARG A 216 6.04 5.38 2.90
C ARG A 216 7.14 4.87 1.95
N GLY A 217 6.75 4.41 0.76
CA GLY A 217 7.71 3.89 -0.21
C GLY A 217 8.66 4.95 -0.76
N GLU A 218 8.19 6.18 -0.89
CA GLU A 218 9.00 7.34 -1.30
C GLU A 218 10.00 7.69 -0.19
N LEU A 219 9.54 7.81 1.06
CA LEU A 219 10.39 8.08 2.23
C LEU A 219 11.52 7.05 2.39
N LEU A 220 11.16 5.77 2.38
CA LEU A 220 12.12 4.69 2.59
C LEU A 220 13.08 4.48 1.40
N ASN A 221 12.80 5.09 0.26
CA ASN A 221 13.64 5.05 -0.93
C ASN A 221 14.49 6.31 -1.11
N LEU A 222 14.35 7.29 -0.22
CA LEU A 222 15.17 8.50 -0.25
C LEU A 222 16.65 8.18 -0.09
N ARG A 223 17.46 8.86 -0.88
CA ARG A 223 18.92 8.85 -0.81
C ARG A 223 19.44 10.21 -0.39
N ILE A 224 20.65 10.26 0.16
CA ILE A 224 21.30 11.53 0.50
C ILE A 224 21.51 12.37 -0.77
N SER A 225 21.85 11.73 -1.89
CA SER A 225 22.00 12.38 -3.22
C SER A 225 20.70 12.94 -3.80
N ASP A 226 19.53 12.58 -3.27
CA ASP A 226 18.26 13.17 -3.67
C ASP A 226 18.03 14.57 -3.07
N ILE A 227 18.87 14.98 -2.12
CA ILE A 227 18.72 16.24 -1.40
C ILE A 227 19.75 17.23 -1.90
N ASN A 228 19.27 18.35 -2.44
CA ASN A 228 20.11 19.50 -2.73
C ASN A 228 20.09 20.44 -1.53
N PHE A 229 21.17 20.42 -0.75
CA PHE A 229 21.31 21.22 0.46
C PHE A 229 21.48 22.73 0.16
N ALA A 230 21.97 23.09 -1.03
CA ALA A 230 22.15 24.49 -1.43
C ALA A 230 20.80 25.14 -1.81
N ASP A 231 19.96 24.41 -2.57
CA ASP A 231 18.70 24.95 -3.10
C ASP A 231 17.49 24.58 -2.24
N ASN A 232 17.69 23.87 -1.12
CA ASN A 232 16.64 23.37 -0.25
C ASN A 232 15.58 22.56 -1.02
N THR A 233 16.03 21.64 -1.89
CA THR A 233 15.14 20.80 -2.68
C THR A 233 15.37 19.32 -2.43
N LEU A 234 14.31 18.53 -2.57
CA LEU A 234 14.29 17.09 -2.42
C LEU A 234 13.68 16.45 -3.66
N ALA A 235 14.40 15.50 -4.27
CA ALA A 235 13.92 14.72 -5.39
C ALA A 235 13.27 13.40 -4.91
N VAL A 236 12.03 13.19 -5.31
CA VAL A 236 11.35 11.89 -5.16
C VAL A 236 11.54 11.14 -6.46
N VAL A 237 12.37 10.11 -6.46
CA VAL A 237 12.76 9.39 -7.68
C VAL A 237 12.25 7.95 -7.64
N ARG A 238 11.66 7.50 -8.75
CA ARG A 238 11.26 6.10 -8.93
C ARG A 238 12.47 5.27 -9.36
N ARG A 239 12.87 4.31 -8.53
CA ARG A 239 13.99 3.40 -8.77
C ARG A 239 13.54 1.96 -8.55
N PRO A 240 12.86 1.33 -9.52
CA PRO A 240 12.50 -0.09 -9.41
C PRO A 240 13.78 -0.94 -9.48
N ASP A 241 13.74 -2.09 -8.85
CA ASP A 241 14.75 -3.16 -8.94
C ASP A 241 16.22 -2.69 -8.83
N SER A 242 16.45 -1.73 -7.92
CA SER A 242 17.82 -1.22 -7.71
C SER A 242 18.74 -2.31 -7.16
N SER A 243 19.86 -2.57 -7.87
CA SER A 243 20.91 -3.49 -7.43
C SER A 243 21.60 -3.04 -6.14
N LEU A 244 21.57 -1.75 -5.84
CA LEU A 244 22.13 -1.17 -4.60
C LEU A 244 21.21 -1.37 -3.39
N ASP A 245 19.98 -1.82 -3.59
CA ASP A 245 19.03 -2.06 -2.49
C ASP A 245 19.12 -3.51 -2.01
N THR A 246 19.65 -3.69 -0.81
CA THR A 246 19.85 -5.01 -0.20
C THR A 246 18.57 -5.62 0.39
N ARG A 247 17.47 -4.85 0.47
CA ARG A 247 16.19 -5.32 1.05
C ARG A 247 15.52 -6.33 0.14
N LYS A 248 14.99 -7.42 0.70
CA LYS A 248 14.15 -8.39 -0.02
C LYS A 248 12.88 -7.74 -0.60
N HIS A 249 12.34 -6.74 0.11
CA HIS A 249 11.20 -5.94 -0.32
C HIS A 249 11.65 -4.50 -0.51
N GLN A 250 11.89 -4.12 -1.76
CA GLN A 250 12.23 -2.74 -2.06
C GLN A 250 10.98 -1.86 -1.92
N PRO A 251 11.04 -0.81 -1.11
CA PRO A 251 10.04 0.25 -1.18
C PRO A 251 10.18 0.97 -2.52
N THR A 252 9.10 1.11 -3.25
CA THR A 252 9.11 1.79 -4.56
C THR A 252 8.17 2.98 -4.56
N ALA A 253 8.57 4.06 -5.23
CA ALA A 253 7.67 5.16 -5.55
C ALA A 253 6.69 4.68 -6.63
N LYS A 254 5.38 4.83 -6.36
CA LYS A 254 4.30 4.52 -7.32
C LYS A 254 3.90 5.74 -8.15
N THR A 255 4.51 6.89 -7.90
CA THR A 255 4.23 8.18 -8.51
C THR A 255 5.28 8.56 -9.53
N ARG A 256 4.99 9.61 -10.31
CA ARG A 256 5.99 10.25 -11.17
C ARG A 256 7.13 10.81 -10.33
N SER A 257 8.34 10.77 -10.86
CA SER A 257 9.49 11.44 -10.25
C SER A 257 9.25 12.94 -10.25
N ARG A 258 9.62 13.60 -9.16
CA ARG A 258 9.42 15.05 -8.98
C ARG A 258 10.46 15.62 -8.03
N ARG A 259 10.67 16.92 -8.13
CA ARG A 259 11.51 17.68 -7.19
C ARG A 259 10.61 18.66 -6.45
N ILE A 260 10.69 18.67 -5.13
CA ILE A 260 9.91 19.56 -4.28
C ILE A 260 10.86 20.45 -3.47
N ARG A 261 10.46 21.69 -3.23
CA ARG A 261 11.17 22.59 -2.32
C ARG A 261 10.73 22.27 -0.89
N ILE A 262 11.67 22.22 0.04
CA ILE A 262 11.40 21.97 1.45
C ILE A 262 11.97 23.09 2.30
N ALA A 263 11.42 23.27 3.50
CA ALA A 263 11.84 24.36 4.38
C ALA A 263 13.32 24.21 4.79
N PRO A 264 14.09 25.33 4.86
CA PRO A 264 15.50 25.29 5.25
C PRO A 264 15.74 24.56 6.57
N ALA A 265 14.87 24.77 7.56
CA ALA A 265 14.96 24.08 8.86
C ALA A 265 14.80 22.55 8.74
N LEU A 266 14.05 22.05 7.76
CA LEU A 266 13.93 20.62 7.49
C LEU A 266 15.19 20.07 6.82
N VAL A 267 15.78 20.86 5.90
CA VAL A 267 17.07 20.53 5.25
C VAL A 267 18.18 20.45 6.29
N GLU A 268 18.22 21.39 7.23
CA GLU A 268 19.19 21.40 8.34
C GLU A 268 19.04 20.14 9.22
N ARG A 269 17.80 19.78 9.59
CA ARG A 269 17.56 18.53 10.34
C ARG A 269 18.03 17.29 9.60
N ILE A 270 17.86 17.25 8.28
CA ILE A 270 18.39 16.16 7.45
C ILE A 270 19.92 16.17 7.48
N ALA A 271 20.54 17.33 7.32
CA ALA A 271 22.01 17.47 7.34
C ALA A 271 22.59 17.00 8.68
N ASN A 272 22.01 17.43 9.80
CA ASN A 272 22.43 17.03 11.15
C ASN A 272 22.25 15.52 11.34
N TYR A 273 21.12 14.95 10.95
CA TYR A 273 20.93 13.49 11.00
C TYR A 273 21.99 12.75 10.17
N VAL A 274 22.33 13.21 8.98
CA VAL A 274 23.33 12.57 8.11
C VAL A 274 24.72 12.68 8.71
N LYS A 275 25.12 13.87 9.20
CA LYS A 275 26.46 14.16 9.71
C LYS A 275 26.71 13.57 11.09
N ASP A 276 25.75 13.71 12.01
CA ASP A 276 26.01 13.47 13.43
C ASP A 276 25.48 12.11 13.89
N VAL A 277 24.51 11.55 13.18
CA VAL A 277 23.84 10.31 13.58
C VAL A 277 24.13 9.19 12.59
N ARG A 278 23.60 9.33 11.36
CA ARG A 278 23.64 8.24 10.36
C ARG A 278 25.05 7.77 10.03
N ARG A 279 25.99 8.72 9.85
CA ARG A 279 27.38 8.39 9.49
C ARG A 279 28.11 7.53 10.53
N ASN A 280 27.66 7.56 11.78
CA ASN A 280 28.26 6.84 12.90
C ASN A 280 27.68 5.42 13.03
N VAL A 281 26.55 5.11 12.36
CA VAL A 281 25.97 3.77 12.38
C VAL A 281 26.87 2.82 11.57
N PRO A 282 27.38 1.72 12.16
CA PRO A 282 28.22 0.74 11.46
C PRO A 282 27.54 0.25 10.18
N GLY A 283 28.27 0.26 9.06
CA GLY A 283 27.77 -0.20 7.77
C GLY A 283 26.94 0.82 6.96
N ALA A 284 26.48 1.92 7.57
CA ALA A 284 25.62 2.90 6.88
C ALA A 284 26.32 3.61 5.70
N ARG A 285 27.64 3.76 5.75
CA ARG A 285 28.44 4.42 4.69
C ARG A 285 28.56 3.58 3.41
N ARG A 286 28.12 2.31 3.42
CA ARG A 286 28.22 1.41 2.25
C ARG A 286 27.18 1.72 1.17
N HIS A 287 26.22 2.56 1.45
CA HIS A 287 25.17 2.94 0.52
C HIS A 287 24.66 4.35 0.82
N ASP A 288 23.84 4.89 -0.07
CA ASP A 288 23.37 6.27 -0.06
C ASP A 288 21.92 6.44 0.49
N TYR A 289 21.27 5.38 0.95
CA TYR A 289 19.93 5.50 1.52
C TYR A 289 19.92 6.37 2.79
N LEU A 290 18.98 7.31 2.87
CA LEU A 290 18.90 8.27 3.97
C LEU A 290 18.64 7.57 5.31
N PHE A 291 17.62 6.73 5.40
CA PHE A 291 17.21 6.07 6.63
C PHE A 291 17.77 4.66 6.75
N VAL A 292 18.42 4.38 7.87
CA VAL A 292 19.11 3.12 8.14
C VAL A 292 18.63 2.46 9.44
N THR A 293 18.92 1.18 9.57
CA THR A 293 18.69 0.41 10.80
C THR A 293 19.81 0.70 11.79
N HIS A 294 19.48 1.23 12.97
CA HIS A 294 20.45 1.54 14.03
C HIS A 294 20.71 0.32 14.93
N LYS A 295 19.69 -0.50 15.17
CA LYS A 295 19.78 -1.66 16.05
C LYS A 295 20.97 -2.55 15.65
N ALA A 296 21.83 -2.89 16.63
CA ALA A 296 22.90 -3.84 16.46
C ALA A 296 22.40 -5.20 15.99
N GLY A 297 23.14 -5.82 15.07
CA GLY A 297 22.79 -7.11 14.48
C GLY A 297 23.07 -7.19 12.98
N PRO A 298 22.66 -8.27 12.31
CA PRO A 298 23.02 -8.54 10.91
C PRO A 298 22.54 -7.48 9.90
N THR A 299 21.54 -6.66 10.27
CA THR A 299 20.98 -5.60 9.42
C THR A 299 21.38 -4.19 9.86
N GLN A 300 22.31 -4.05 10.84
CA GLN A 300 22.77 -2.74 11.25
C GLN A 300 23.40 -1.97 10.08
N GLY A 301 23.05 -0.71 9.96
CA GLY A 301 23.48 0.15 8.86
C GLY A 301 22.84 -0.15 7.50
N ALA A 302 22.06 -1.22 7.35
CA ALA A 302 21.30 -1.48 6.13
C ALA A 302 20.13 -0.48 5.96
N PRO A 303 19.63 -0.26 4.73
CA PRO A 303 18.47 0.58 4.49
C PRO A 303 17.27 0.12 5.32
N LEU A 304 16.55 1.08 5.95
CA LEU A 304 15.43 0.77 6.83
C LEU A 304 14.36 -0.05 6.11
N SER A 305 13.96 -1.18 6.70
CA SER A 305 12.99 -2.09 6.08
C SER A 305 11.54 -1.59 6.24
N ILE A 306 10.65 -2.06 5.36
CA ILE A 306 9.20 -1.82 5.46
C ILE A 306 8.66 -2.37 6.79
N GLY A 307 9.15 -3.53 7.25
CA GLY A 307 8.72 -4.14 8.52
C GLY A 307 9.10 -3.30 9.73
N ALA A 308 10.35 -2.79 9.77
CA ALA A 308 10.80 -1.91 10.86
C ALA A 308 10.01 -0.59 10.89
N PHE A 309 9.72 -0.01 9.72
CA PHE A 309 8.88 1.15 9.60
C PHE A 309 7.44 0.87 10.09
N SER A 310 6.84 -0.25 9.69
CA SER A 310 5.48 -0.61 10.10
C SER A 310 5.37 -0.84 11.61
N LYS A 311 6.39 -1.45 12.23
CA LYS A 311 6.45 -1.59 13.68
C LYS A 311 6.48 -0.23 14.39
N TRP A 312 7.30 0.69 13.90
CA TRP A 312 7.37 2.05 14.44
C TRP A 312 6.03 2.79 14.27
N MET A 313 5.35 2.66 13.11
CA MET A 313 4.03 3.25 12.88
C MET A 313 2.95 2.69 13.84
N GLY A 314 3.03 1.41 14.22
CA GLY A 314 2.16 0.83 15.24
C GLY A 314 2.34 1.53 16.60
N GLN A 315 3.59 1.76 17.02
CA GLN A 315 3.88 2.47 18.27
C GLN A 315 3.33 3.91 18.27
N ILE A 316 3.36 4.60 17.11
CA ILE A 316 2.74 5.94 16.98
C ILE A 316 1.20 5.85 17.03
N SER A 317 0.61 4.81 16.46
CA SER A 317 -0.84 4.56 16.51
C SER A 317 -1.32 4.42 17.96
N ASP A 318 -0.54 3.77 18.80
CA ASP A 318 -0.84 3.62 20.24
C ASP A 318 -0.83 4.98 20.96
N ILE A 319 0.15 5.86 20.65
CA ILE A 319 0.23 7.22 21.20
C ILE A 319 -0.96 8.09 20.79
N ALA A 320 -1.39 7.95 19.53
CA ALA A 320 -2.50 8.75 18.98
C ALA A 320 -3.87 8.27 19.48
N GLU A 321 -3.94 7.19 20.28
CA GLU A 321 -5.19 6.52 20.69
C GLU A 321 -6.10 6.19 19.49
N ASN A 322 -5.50 6.08 18.31
CA ASN A 322 -6.20 5.94 17.05
C ASN A 322 -5.85 4.60 16.42
N ALA A 323 -6.67 3.59 16.67
CA ALA A 323 -6.56 2.26 16.05
C ALA A 323 -6.72 2.38 14.53
N GLY A 324 -5.62 2.53 13.81
CA GLY A 324 -5.61 2.65 12.35
C GLY A 324 -4.74 3.78 11.82
N PHE A 325 -4.04 4.51 12.69
CA PHE A 325 -3.04 5.48 12.27
C PHE A 325 -1.96 4.82 11.41
N HIS A 326 -1.67 5.38 10.27
CA HIS A 326 -0.66 4.89 9.35
C HIS A 326 -0.09 6.04 8.50
N ALA A 327 1.04 5.83 7.85
CA ALA A 327 1.71 6.88 7.06
C ALA A 327 0.80 7.54 6.00
N HIS A 328 -0.22 6.83 5.51
CA HIS A 328 -1.15 7.39 4.54
C HIS A 328 -2.12 8.40 5.17
N ALA A 329 -2.43 8.28 6.47
CA ALA A 329 -3.23 9.25 7.21
C ALA A 329 -2.53 10.62 7.26
N LEU A 330 -1.19 10.66 7.43
CA LEU A 330 -0.42 11.92 7.33
C LEU A 330 -0.50 12.55 5.94
N ARG A 331 -0.54 11.73 4.89
CA ARG A 331 -0.74 12.22 3.53
C ARG A 331 -2.16 12.76 3.31
N HIS A 332 -3.19 12.11 3.88
CA HIS A 332 -4.55 12.65 3.87
C HIS A 332 -4.62 13.99 4.60
N ASN A 333 -3.99 14.08 5.78
CA ASN A 333 -3.92 15.32 6.52
C ASN A 333 -3.21 16.43 5.73
N TRP A 334 -2.07 16.14 5.09
CA TRP A 334 -1.39 17.13 4.23
C TRP A 334 -2.31 17.64 3.13
N ASN A 335 -3.03 16.77 2.46
CA ASN A 335 -3.96 17.15 1.39
C ASN A 335 -5.14 17.99 1.91
N TYR A 336 -5.65 17.69 3.09
CA TYR A 336 -6.68 18.48 3.74
C TYR A 336 -6.17 19.90 4.10
N GLN A 337 -4.99 19.99 4.72
CA GLN A 337 -4.39 21.30 5.03
C GLN A 337 -4.06 22.09 3.76
N PHE A 338 -3.70 21.41 2.68
CA PHE A 338 -3.49 22.06 1.39
C PHE A 338 -4.79 22.62 0.81
N SER A 339 -5.92 21.92 0.91
CA SER A 339 -7.22 22.45 0.48
C SER A 339 -7.60 23.72 1.28
N ARG A 340 -7.37 23.73 2.59
CA ARG A 340 -7.61 24.91 3.42
C ARG A 340 -6.75 26.09 2.98
N LEU A 341 -5.46 25.85 2.75
CA LEU A 341 -4.55 26.88 2.27
C LEU A 341 -4.95 27.40 0.87
N ALA A 342 -5.40 26.52 -0.02
CA ALA A 342 -5.86 26.89 -1.36
C ALA A 342 -7.09 27.80 -1.29
N GLU A 343 -8.02 27.48 -0.38
CA GLU A 343 -9.18 28.32 -0.12
C GLU A 343 -8.81 29.70 0.45
N GLU A 344 -7.95 29.74 1.48
CA GLU A 344 -7.46 30.99 2.05
C GLU A 344 -6.78 31.89 1.03
N LYS A 345 -6.15 31.27 0.01
CA LYS A 345 -5.51 32.01 -1.11
C LYS A 345 -6.44 32.29 -2.28
N GLY A 346 -7.70 31.89 -2.23
CA GLY A 346 -8.66 32.06 -3.31
C GLY A 346 -8.30 31.32 -4.61
N MET A 347 -7.59 30.20 -4.52
CA MET A 347 -7.22 29.40 -5.70
C MET A 347 -8.47 28.81 -6.36
N SER A 348 -8.48 28.76 -7.68
CA SER A 348 -9.51 28.02 -8.41
C SER A 348 -9.34 26.50 -8.21
N SER A 349 -10.44 25.76 -8.33
CA SER A 349 -10.39 24.27 -8.19
C SER A 349 -9.44 23.62 -9.20
N GLU A 350 -9.34 24.18 -10.41
CA GLU A 350 -8.44 23.69 -11.44
C GLU A 350 -6.97 23.94 -11.09
N GLU A 351 -6.65 25.10 -10.56
CA GLU A 351 -5.30 25.45 -10.11
C GLU A 351 -4.89 24.60 -8.92
N GLU A 352 -5.78 24.44 -7.93
CA GLU A 352 -5.58 23.55 -6.78
C GLU A 352 -5.28 22.12 -7.23
N GLU A 353 -6.04 21.58 -8.18
CA GLU A 353 -5.83 20.21 -8.68
C GLU A 353 -4.48 20.07 -9.40
N LYS A 354 -4.08 21.01 -10.24
CA LYS A 354 -2.79 21.00 -10.94
C LYS A 354 -1.62 21.05 -9.97
N ILE A 355 -1.62 21.99 -9.03
CA ILE A 355 -0.56 22.15 -8.03
C ILE A 355 -0.46 20.91 -7.15
N ARG A 356 -1.58 20.40 -6.68
CA ARG A 356 -1.66 19.20 -5.88
C ARG A 356 -1.13 17.98 -6.64
N SER A 357 -1.53 17.79 -7.89
CA SER A 357 -1.10 16.66 -8.73
C SER A 357 0.41 16.69 -8.96
N TYR A 358 0.98 17.87 -9.21
CA TYR A 358 2.43 18.04 -9.30
C TYR A 358 3.13 17.65 -7.99
N TRP A 359 2.71 18.23 -6.86
CA TRP A 359 3.33 17.99 -5.56
C TRP A 359 3.25 16.50 -5.16
N MET A 360 2.11 15.89 -5.40
CA MET A 360 1.84 14.49 -5.07
C MET A 360 2.39 13.49 -6.10
N GLY A 361 2.85 13.95 -7.27
CA GLY A 361 3.34 13.13 -8.36
C GLY A 361 2.26 12.27 -9.02
N TRP A 362 1.01 12.77 -9.07
CA TRP A 362 -0.08 12.10 -9.77
C TRP A 362 -0.06 12.40 -11.27
N SER A 363 -0.76 11.56 -12.05
CA SER A 363 -1.08 11.90 -13.44
C SER A 363 -2.14 12.98 -13.47
N GLU A 364 -2.02 13.92 -14.36
CA GLU A 364 -3.01 14.99 -14.56
C GLU A 364 -4.40 14.46 -14.91
N THR A 365 -4.46 13.27 -15.52
CA THR A 365 -5.71 12.59 -15.89
C THR A 365 -6.24 11.64 -14.81
N SER A 366 -5.56 11.54 -13.66
CA SER A 366 -6.01 10.65 -12.58
C SER A 366 -7.01 11.39 -11.71
N GLY A 367 -8.26 10.96 -11.65
CA GLY A 367 -9.26 11.49 -10.68
C GLY A 367 -8.87 11.33 -9.19
N THR A 368 -7.58 11.13 -8.90
CA THR A 368 -7.05 10.93 -7.55
C THR A 368 -7.12 12.22 -6.73
N ALA A 369 -6.92 13.38 -7.36
CA ALA A 369 -7.01 14.67 -6.68
C ALA A 369 -8.41 14.89 -6.08
N GLY A 370 -9.47 14.62 -6.84
CA GLY A 370 -10.86 14.69 -6.36
C GLY A 370 -11.17 13.76 -5.17
N THR A 371 -10.44 12.64 -5.04
CA THR A 371 -10.63 11.74 -3.88
C THR A 371 -10.13 12.39 -2.59
N TYR A 372 -9.08 13.20 -2.65
CA TYR A 372 -8.50 13.85 -1.46
C TYR A 372 -9.21 15.14 -1.05
N ASN A 373 -10.03 15.74 -1.93
CA ASN A 373 -10.82 16.93 -1.61
C ASN A 373 -12.13 16.60 -0.86
N ARG A 374 -12.50 15.33 -0.75
CA ARG A 374 -13.80 14.90 -0.20
C ARG A 374 -14.09 15.45 1.19
N ARG A 375 -13.11 15.41 2.11
CA ARG A 375 -13.29 15.93 3.47
C ARG A 375 -13.63 17.40 3.45
N HIS A 376 -12.81 18.19 2.79
CA HIS A 376 -13.00 19.63 2.66
C HIS A 376 -14.32 19.98 1.95
N THR A 377 -14.66 19.26 0.88
CA THR A 377 -15.93 19.40 0.17
C THR A 377 -17.13 19.02 1.06
N LYS A 378 -17.01 17.96 1.88
CA LYS A 378 -18.07 17.53 2.83
C LYS A 378 -18.30 18.58 3.91
N GLU A 379 -17.23 19.10 4.50
CA GLU A 379 -17.29 20.17 5.52
C GLU A 379 -17.98 21.43 4.96
N LYS A 380 -17.59 21.85 3.76
CA LYS A 380 -18.24 22.99 3.07
C LYS A 380 -19.72 22.73 2.76
N ALA A 381 -20.05 21.54 2.26
CA ALA A 381 -21.43 21.19 1.98
C ALA A 381 -22.30 21.20 3.23
N GLN A 382 -21.75 20.71 4.37
CA GLN A 382 -22.44 20.75 5.66
C GLN A 382 -22.61 22.18 6.15
N GLN A 383 -21.57 23.01 6.07
CA GLN A 383 -21.65 24.41 6.46
C GLN A 383 -22.68 25.18 5.61
N ALA A 384 -22.61 25.06 4.29
CA ALA A 384 -23.58 25.70 3.40
C ALA A 384 -25.03 25.21 3.67
N GLY A 385 -25.20 23.91 3.96
CA GLY A 385 -26.48 23.34 4.35
C GLY A 385 -27.02 23.92 5.66
N LEU A 386 -26.16 24.12 6.66
CA LEU A 386 -26.52 24.77 7.91
C LEU A 386 -26.89 26.25 7.73
N GLU A 387 -26.10 26.98 6.96
CA GLU A 387 -26.39 28.39 6.64
C GLU A 387 -27.74 28.56 5.91
N LEU A 388 -28.06 27.63 4.98
CA LEU A 388 -29.37 27.61 4.33
C LEU A 388 -30.50 27.36 5.34
N GLN A 389 -30.32 26.37 6.24
CA GLN A 389 -31.32 26.06 7.26
C GLN A 389 -31.52 27.25 8.20
N GLU A 390 -30.45 27.89 8.65
CA GLU A 390 -30.54 29.05 9.54
C GLU A 390 -31.27 30.24 8.90
N ARG A 391 -31.15 30.45 7.58
CA ARG A 391 -31.91 31.47 6.87
C ARG A 391 -33.43 31.22 6.88
N TYR A 392 -33.86 29.96 6.92
CA TYR A 392 -35.26 29.60 6.94
C TYR A 392 -35.85 29.44 8.35
N VAL A 393 -35.01 29.12 9.36
CA VAL A 393 -35.44 28.88 10.73
C VAL A 393 -35.46 30.16 11.56
N LYS A 394 -34.64 31.18 11.24
CA LYS A 394 -34.75 32.51 11.87
C LYS A 394 -35.98 33.23 11.29
N PRO A 395 -37.11 33.41 12.03
CA PRO A 395 -38.18 34.26 11.56
C PRO A 395 -37.63 35.68 11.42
N ASN A 396 -38.06 36.39 10.35
CA ASN A 396 -37.76 37.78 10.12
C ASN A 396 -38.00 38.60 11.41
N GLN A 397 -36.94 38.94 12.13
CA GLN A 397 -37.00 40.01 13.12
C GLN A 397 -36.59 41.31 12.40
N GLU A 398 -37.43 41.73 11.47
CA GLU A 398 -37.42 43.08 10.94
C GLU A 398 -38.82 43.41 10.45
N SER A 399 -39.67 43.81 11.41
CA SER A 399 -40.79 44.75 11.17
C SER A 399 -41.36 45.14 12.51
N GLU A 400 -40.70 46.10 13.15
CA GLU A 400 -41.30 47.17 13.98
C GLU A 400 -40.56 48.47 13.70
#